data_11f2c182e3a6f09a4c4c28b4b3a6ca64
#
_entry.id   11f2c182e3a6f09a4c4c28b4b3a6ca64
#
_cell.length_a   1.000
_cell.length_b   1.000
_cell.length_c   1.000
_cell.angle_alpha   90.00
_cell.angle_beta   90.00
_cell.angle_gamma   90.00
#
_symmetry.space_group_name_H-M   'P 1'
#
loop_
_entity.id
_entity.type
_entity.pdbx_description
1 polymer ?
#
loop_
_entity_poly.entity_id
_entity_poly.type
_entity_poly.pdbx_seq_one_letter_code
_entity_poly.pdbx_strand_id
1 'polypeptide(L)'
;MKLFIICGHGAGDPGACANGYSEAERVRVLGQRIKDLGGDNVILGDINRDYYADNGISYLALPSDTQIVELHMDGAGSSARGGHVILFSGVGADAYDQALATFVSNILPGRANPLQFRSDLANPYRAYVKGYSYRLVEFGFITSPEDVYIFNNNIDALATGILACFGFAPALYTAGWKHDSRGWWYQNSDGSFPKNNWLKLYGDWYYFDENGYAVTNWKQIEYRGNKEWFYFNASCQMVTGWQFLAGHWYYFDVTGVMVTGIRSIEWAGQVRDYLFNDKGQLVQNGSMNLTVYANPDGTLRK
;
A
#
# COMPACT_ATOMS: atom_id res chain seq x y z
N MET A 1 17.53 -4.50 22.64
CA MET A 1 16.12 -4.96 22.52
C MET A 1 15.76 -5.10 21.05
N LYS A 2 15.03 -6.14 20.68
CA LYS A 2 14.43 -6.36 19.34
C LYS A 2 12.94 -6.62 19.51
N LEU A 3 12.17 -6.37 18.47
CA LEU A 3 10.75 -6.73 18.39
C LEU A 3 10.61 -7.96 17.49
N PHE A 4 10.07 -9.04 17.98
CA PHE A 4 9.75 -10.24 17.19
C PHE A 4 8.26 -10.25 16.89
N ILE A 5 7.89 -10.18 15.62
CA ILE A 5 6.50 -10.15 15.18
C ILE A 5 6.09 -11.53 14.69
N ILE A 6 5.03 -12.06 15.24
CA ILE A 6 4.35 -13.28 14.78
C ILE A 6 3.04 -12.85 14.11
N CYS A 7 2.81 -13.30 12.89
CA CYS A 7 1.52 -13.22 12.25
C CYS A 7 0.70 -14.45 12.65
N GLY A 8 -0.41 -14.25 13.32
CA GLY A 8 -1.31 -15.35 13.71
C GLY A 8 -1.79 -16.17 12.52
N HIS A 9 -2.14 -17.41 12.78
CA HIS A 9 -2.56 -18.40 11.78
C HIS A 9 -1.45 -18.69 10.75
N GLY A 10 -1.69 -19.52 9.75
CA GLY A 10 -0.71 -19.87 8.73
C GLY A 10 -0.77 -21.35 8.36
N ALA A 11 0.19 -21.81 7.52
CA ALA A 11 0.25 -23.21 7.05
C ALA A 11 -1.09 -23.75 6.51
N GLY A 12 -1.91 -22.87 5.92
CA GLY A 12 -3.24 -23.21 5.39
C GLY A 12 -4.41 -22.87 6.31
N ASP A 13 -4.17 -22.46 7.56
CA ASP A 13 -5.20 -21.92 8.44
C ASP A 13 -5.48 -20.45 8.10
N PRO A 14 -6.68 -20.09 7.62
CA PRO A 14 -7.03 -18.71 7.30
C PRO A 14 -7.37 -17.86 8.54
N GLY A 15 -7.54 -18.48 9.73
CA GLY A 15 -8.16 -17.83 10.90
C GLY A 15 -9.62 -17.51 10.64
N ALA A 16 -10.16 -16.55 11.37
CA ALA A 16 -11.51 -16.05 11.13
C ALA A 16 -11.63 -15.41 9.75
N CYS A 17 -12.77 -15.63 9.09
CA CYS A 17 -13.06 -15.10 7.74
C CYS A 17 -14.39 -14.35 7.75
N ALA A 18 -14.37 -13.08 7.38
CA ALA A 18 -15.55 -12.24 7.25
C ALA A 18 -15.26 -10.99 6.39
N ASN A 19 -16.31 -10.31 5.94
CA ASN A 19 -16.22 -9.05 5.19
C ASN A 19 -15.28 -9.10 3.96
N GLY A 20 -15.10 -10.28 3.35
CA GLY A 20 -14.25 -10.49 2.18
C GLY A 20 -12.77 -10.67 2.47
N TYR A 21 -12.38 -10.82 3.75
CA TYR A 21 -10.99 -10.98 4.19
C TYR A 21 -10.83 -12.21 5.09
N SER A 22 -9.59 -12.70 5.18
CA SER A 22 -9.17 -13.64 6.21
C SER A 22 -8.24 -12.95 7.21
N GLU A 23 -8.31 -13.37 8.45
CA GLU A 23 -7.43 -12.87 9.52
C GLU A 23 -5.96 -13.06 9.16
N ALA A 24 -5.60 -14.29 8.72
CA ALA A 24 -4.25 -14.62 8.31
C ALA A 24 -3.68 -13.65 7.26
N GLU A 25 -4.48 -13.25 6.26
CA GLU A 25 -4.06 -12.30 5.24
C GLU A 25 -3.82 -10.90 5.84
N ARG A 26 -4.75 -10.42 6.66
CA ARG A 26 -4.68 -9.06 7.20
C ARG A 26 -3.50 -8.87 8.14
N VAL A 27 -3.27 -9.81 9.06
CA VAL A 27 -2.15 -9.70 10.00
C VAL A 27 -0.78 -9.80 9.30
N ARG A 28 -0.70 -10.47 8.15
CA ARG A 28 0.53 -10.50 7.33
C ARG A 28 0.83 -9.16 6.68
N VAL A 29 -0.20 -8.48 6.17
CA VAL A 29 -0.04 -7.12 5.65
C VAL A 29 0.51 -6.20 6.73
N LEU A 30 -0.04 -6.24 7.94
CA LEU A 30 0.44 -5.45 9.06
C LEU A 30 1.85 -5.86 9.51
N GLY A 31 2.11 -7.17 9.66
CA GLY A 31 3.40 -7.70 10.07
C GLY A 31 4.53 -7.31 9.13
N GLN A 32 4.30 -7.41 7.82
CA GLN A 32 5.26 -6.95 6.82
C GLN A 32 5.50 -5.43 6.93
N ARG A 33 4.43 -4.65 7.14
CA ARG A 33 4.55 -3.21 7.28
C ARG A 33 5.34 -2.79 8.53
N ILE A 34 5.14 -3.48 9.66
CA ILE A 34 5.95 -3.27 10.88
C ILE A 34 7.42 -3.56 10.61
N LYS A 35 7.73 -4.64 9.86
CA LYS A 35 9.11 -4.98 9.47
C LYS A 35 9.72 -3.91 8.58
N ASP A 36 8.98 -3.44 7.58
CA ASP A 36 9.46 -2.43 6.63
C ASP A 36 9.82 -1.10 7.33
N LEU A 37 8.97 -0.67 8.28
CA LEU A 37 9.19 0.57 9.03
C LEU A 37 10.19 0.42 10.17
N GLY A 38 10.24 -0.74 10.83
CA GLY A 38 11.11 -0.99 11.98
C GLY A 38 12.52 -1.43 11.60
N GLY A 39 12.75 -1.82 10.34
CA GLY A 39 14.07 -2.20 9.81
C GLY A 39 14.75 -3.27 10.66
N ASP A 40 15.99 -3.00 11.06
CA ASP A 40 16.80 -3.93 11.86
C ASP A 40 16.31 -4.11 13.31
N ASN A 41 15.44 -3.24 13.80
CA ASN A 41 14.86 -3.37 15.12
C ASN A 41 13.78 -4.47 15.18
N VAL A 42 13.26 -4.89 14.03
CA VAL A 42 12.19 -5.88 13.91
C VAL A 42 12.67 -7.16 13.27
N ILE A 43 12.34 -8.28 13.87
CA ILE A 43 12.45 -9.62 13.31
C ILE A 43 11.03 -10.07 12.98
N LEU A 44 10.72 -10.23 11.71
CA LEU A 44 9.47 -10.83 11.28
C LEU A 44 9.62 -12.36 11.31
N GLY A 45 8.77 -13.04 12.07
CA GLY A 45 8.69 -14.50 12.09
C GLY A 45 8.35 -15.06 10.71
N ASP A 46 8.47 -16.36 10.53
CA ASP A 46 8.07 -17.01 9.28
C ASP A 46 6.57 -16.83 9.06
N ILE A 47 6.22 -16.04 8.06
CA ILE A 47 4.83 -15.68 7.75
C ILE A 47 4.00 -16.86 7.21
N ASN A 48 4.63 -17.95 6.80
CA ASN A 48 3.95 -19.17 6.34
C ASN A 48 3.75 -20.19 7.47
N ARG A 49 4.26 -19.91 8.67
CA ARG A 49 4.20 -20.80 9.80
C ARG A 49 2.99 -20.48 10.68
N ASP A 50 2.31 -21.51 11.16
CA ASP A 50 1.36 -21.42 12.26
C ASP A 50 2.07 -21.78 13.57
N TYR A 51 2.45 -20.76 14.34
CA TYR A 51 3.17 -20.90 15.61
C TYR A 51 2.33 -21.54 16.71
N TYR A 52 1.00 -21.51 16.57
CA TYR A 52 0.09 -22.21 17.47
C TYR A 52 0.05 -23.71 17.19
N ALA A 53 -0.16 -24.08 15.92
CA ALA A 53 -0.35 -25.49 15.51
C ALA A 53 0.90 -26.34 15.71
N ASP A 54 2.10 -25.77 15.47
CA ASP A 54 3.37 -26.50 15.52
C ASP A 54 4.16 -26.29 16.83
N ASN A 55 3.56 -25.69 17.87
CA ASN A 55 4.26 -25.31 19.10
C ASN A 55 5.44 -24.35 18.89
N GLY A 56 5.39 -23.54 17.85
CA GLY A 56 6.53 -22.77 17.35
C GLY A 56 7.22 -21.92 18.39
N ILE A 57 6.48 -21.32 19.33
CA ILE A 57 7.05 -20.49 20.40
C ILE A 57 7.98 -21.28 21.32
N SER A 58 7.67 -22.54 21.57
CA SER A 58 8.50 -23.41 22.43
C SER A 58 9.89 -23.68 21.83
N TYR A 59 10.06 -23.53 20.53
CA TYR A 59 11.31 -23.76 19.81
C TYR A 59 12.05 -22.48 19.44
N LEU A 60 11.53 -21.31 19.80
CA LEU A 60 12.23 -20.04 19.57
C LEU A 60 13.52 -19.99 20.40
N ALA A 61 14.56 -19.41 19.80
CA ALA A 61 15.84 -19.11 20.44
C ALA A 61 16.13 -17.61 20.20
N LEU A 62 15.50 -16.76 20.99
CA LEU A 62 15.62 -15.31 20.87
C LEU A 62 16.47 -14.75 22.02
N PRO A 63 17.16 -13.60 21.83
CA PRO A 63 17.78 -12.87 22.93
C PRO A 63 16.76 -12.55 24.04
N SER A 64 17.21 -12.58 25.30
CA SER A 64 16.33 -12.40 26.47
C SER A 64 15.64 -11.05 26.55
N ASP A 65 16.16 -10.04 25.86
CA ASP A 65 15.58 -8.69 25.78
C ASP A 65 14.61 -8.51 24.60
N THR A 66 14.31 -9.59 23.87
CA THR A 66 13.38 -9.54 22.73
C THR A 66 11.93 -9.46 23.25
N GLN A 67 11.19 -8.52 22.70
CA GLN A 67 9.75 -8.37 22.90
C GLN A 67 9.00 -9.11 21.80
N ILE A 68 8.03 -9.95 22.14
CA ILE A 68 7.22 -10.70 21.17
C ILE A 68 5.82 -10.09 21.09
N VAL A 69 5.37 -9.80 19.87
CA VAL A 69 3.99 -9.40 19.59
C VAL A 69 3.42 -10.36 18.55
N GLU A 70 2.36 -11.05 18.90
CA GLU A 70 1.59 -11.89 17.99
C GLU A 70 0.34 -11.12 17.53
N LEU A 71 0.16 -11.01 16.21
CA LEU A 71 -0.87 -10.19 15.58
C LEU A 71 -2.08 -11.05 15.24
N HIS A 72 -3.27 -10.63 15.64
CA HIS A 72 -4.55 -11.27 15.40
C HIS A 72 -5.65 -10.28 15.05
N MET A 73 -6.77 -10.77 14.52
CA MET A 73 -8.05 -10.08 14.41
C MET A 73 -9.15 -11.04 14.90
N ASP A 74 -9.78 -10.69 15.99
CA ASP A 74 -10.78 -11.52 16.66
C ASP A 74 -12.01 -11.83 15.77
N GLY A 75 -12.69 -12.93 16.07
CA GLY A 75 -13.94 -13.34 15.42
C GLY A 75 -15.06 -13.54 16.44
N ALA A 76 -16.15 -12.78 16.31
CA ALA A 76 -17.31 -12.92 17.19
C ALA A 76 -18.60 -12.49 16.48
N GLY A 77 -19.72 -12.30 17.21
CA GLY A 77 -20.93 -11.72 16.65
C GLY A 77 -20.69 -10.32 16.08
N SER A 78 -21.50 -9.91 15.12
CA SER A 78 -21.33 -8.67 14.33
C SER A 78 -21.36 -7.36 15.13
N SER A 79 -21.80 -7.40 16.41
CA SER A 79 -21.77 -6.26 17.32
C SER A 79 -20.48 -6.13 18.13
N ALA A 80 -19.61 -7.15 18.08
CA ALA A 80 -18.33 -7.11 18.78
C ALA A 80 -17.35 -6.20 18.04
N ARG A 81 -16.65 -5.34 18.79
CA ARG A 81 -15.76 -4.30 18.26
C ARG A 81 -14.58 -4.03 19.18
N GLY A 82 -13.54 -3.47 18.60
CA GLY A 82 -12.45 -2.82 19.31
C GLY A 82 -11.24 -3.72 19.54
N GLY A 83 -10.07 -3.09 19.44
CA GLY A 83 -8.79 -3.77 19.65
C GLY A 83 -8.46 -3.97 21.13
N HIS A 84 -7.67 -4.98 21.40
CA HIS A 84 -7.23 -5.30 22.77
C HIS A 84 -5.94 -6.14 22.79
N VAL A 85 -5.28 -6.14 23.94
CA VAL A 85 -4.05 -6.90 24.21
C VAL A 85 -4.36 -8.02 25.21
N ILE A 86 -3.83 -9.19 24.95
CA ILE A 86 -3.99 -10.37 25.81
C ILE A 86 -2.63 -10.82 26.34
N LEU A 87 -2.53 -10.93 27.65
CA LEU A 87 -1.39 -11.47 28.38
C LEU A 87 -1.74 -12.80 29.03
N PHE A 88 -0.72 -13.60 29.32
CA PHE A 88 -0.90 -14.76 30.22
C PHE A 88 -1.23 -14.31 31.64
N SER A 89 -2.20 -14.94 32.28
CA SER A 89 -2.67 -14.55 33.63
C SER A 89 -1.64 -14.72 34.76
N GLY A 90 -0.52 -15.40 34.47
CA GLY A 90 0.59 -15.60 35.41
C GLY A 90 1.64 -14.47 35.40
N VAL A 91 1.44 -13.40 34.57
CA VAL A 91 2.36 -12.26 34.48
C VAL A 91 1.67 -10.96 34.89
N GLY A 92 2.47 -9.97 35.33
CA GLY A 92 2.01 -8.59 35.47
C GLY A 92 2.20 -7.83 34.15
N ALA A 93 1.35 -6.84 33.89
CA ALA A 93 1.53 -5.94 32.74
C ALA A 93 2.71 -4.99 32.95
N ASP A 94 3.53 -4.87 31.96
CA ASP A 94 4.63 -3.91 31.93
C ASP A 94 4.23 -2.58 31.20
N ALA A 95 5.17 -1.65 31.06
CA ALA A 95 4.92 -0.37 30.40
C ALA A 95 4.60 -0.51 28.92
N TYR A 96 5.16 -1.51 28.24
CA TYR A 96 4.90 -1.79 26.84
C TYR A 96 3.47 -2.33 26.63
N ASP A 97 3.01 -3.17 27.53
CA ASP A 97 1.65 -3.72 27.52
C ASP A 97 0.61 -2.62 27.68
N GLN A 98 0.84 -1.69 28.63
CA GLN A 98 -0.04 -0.54 28.87
C GLN A 98 -0.06 0.43 27.67
N ALA A 99 1.11 0.72 27.11
CA ALA A 99 1.22 1.58 25.93
C ALA A 99 0.48 0.96 24.72
N LEU A 100 0.69 -0.33 24.48
CA LEU A 100 0.08 -1.04 23.37
C LEU A 100 -1.44 -1.16 23.52
N ALA A 101 -1.94 -1.49 24.72
CA ALA A 101 -3.38 -1.56 25.00
C ALA A 101 -4.04 -0.18 24.82
N THR A 102 -3.40 0.88 25.29
CA THR A 102 -3.87 2.26 25.11
C THR A 102 -3.91 2.63 23.63
N PHE A 103 -2.82 2.35 22.88
CA PHE A 103 -2.74 2.64 21.47
C PHE A 103 -3.81 1.92 20.67
N VAL A 104 -3.93 0.59 20.84
CA VAL A 104 -4.86 -0.23 20.05
C VAL A 104 -6.30 0.15 20.36
N SER A 105 -6.65 0.41 21.62
CA SER A 105 -8.02 0.84 21.98
C SER A 105 -8.39 2.23 21.48
N ASN A 106 -7.42 3.10 21.31
CA ASN A 106 -7.66 4.44 20.76
C ASN A 106 -7.92 4.42 19.24
N ILE A 107 -7.18 3.60 18.50
CA ILE A 107 -7.34 3.51 17.04
C ILE A 107 -8.49 2.58 16.63
N LEU A 108 -8.77 1.57 17.44
CA LEU A 108 -9.85 0.59 17.27
C LEU A 108 -10.72 0.57 18.54
N PRO A 109 -11.60 1.57 18.73
CA PRO A 109 -12.42 1.70 19.94
C PRO A 109 -13.55 0.66 19.97
N GLY A 110 -13.98 0.28 21.18
CA GLY A 110 -15.13 -0.62 21.37
C GLY A 110 -15.00 -1.60 22.54
N ARG A 111 -13.78 -1.85 23.02
CA ARG A 111 -13.54 -2.68 24.20
C ARG A 111 -13.48 -1.85 25.46
N ALA A 112 -14.28 -2.24 26.48
CA ALA A 112 -14.22 -1.59 27.81
C ALA A 112 -12.89 -1.88 28.54
N ASN A 113 -12.35 -3.10 28.37
CA ASN A 113 -11.09 -3.52 28.95
C ASN A 113 -10.11 -3.90 27.83
N PRO A 114 -9.26 -2.99 27.37
CA PRO A 114 -8.33 -3.24 26.28
C PRO A 114 -7.11 -4.08 26.69
N LEU A 115 -6.89 -4.32 27.97
CA LEU A 115 -5.86 -5.20 28.49
C LEU A 115 -6.49 -6.36 29.23
N GLN A 116 -6.27 -7.58 28.78
CA GLN A 116 -6.90 -8.79 29.28
C GLN A 116 -5.85 -9.79 29.72
N PHE A 117 -6.20 -10.59 30.74
CA PHE A 117 -5.36 -11.67 31.24
C PHE A 117 -6.08 -13.01 31.07
N ARG A 118 -5.45 -13.95 30.37
CA ARG A 118 -6.04 -15.24 30.02
C ARG A 118 -5.09 -16.39 30.37
N SER A 119 -5.63 -17.52 30.82
CA SER A 119 -4.87 -18.75 31.10
C SER A 119 -5.15 -19.88 30.10
N ASP A 120 -6.12 -19.69 29.22
CA ASP A 120 -6.64 -20.72 28.32
C ASP A 120 -6.00 -20.67 26.93
N LEU A 121 -5.13 -19.69 26.65
CA LEU A 121 -4.42 -19.56 25.37
C LEU A 121 -3.04 -20.23 25.44
N ALA A 122 -2.73 -21.07 24.45
CA ALA A 122 -1.51 -21.87 24.44
C ALA A 122 -0.24 -21.03 24.22
N ASN A 123 -0.24 -20.11 23.25
CA ASN A 123 0.96 -19.32 22.90
C ASN A 123 1.41 -18.38 24.04
N PRO A 124 0.51 -17.61 24.69
CA PRO A 124 0.88 -16.85 25.88
C PRO A 124 1.50 -17.70 26.98
N TYR A 125 0.93 -18.91 27.27
CA TYR A 125 1.47 -19.84 28.24
C TYR A 125 2.85 -20.39 27.85
N ARG A 126 3.03 -20.80 26.58
CA ARG A 126 4.32 -21.28 26.02
C ARG A 126 5.42 -20.23 26.16
N ALA A 127 5.10 -18.99 25.84
CA ALA A 127 6.02 -17.86 25.98
C ALA A 127 6.41 -17.63 27.44
N TYR A 128 5.44 -17.69 28.37
CA TYR A 128 5.69 -17.60 29.79
C TYR A 128 6.66 -18.68 30.28
N VAL A 129 6.44 -19.95 29.91
CA VAL A 129 7.32 -21.07 30.28
C VAL A 129 8.74 -20.86 29.72
N LYS A 130 8.91 -20.23 28.56
CA LYS A 130 10.21 -19.91 27.96
C LYS A 130 10.85 -18.65 28.56
N GLY A 131 10.15 -17.89 29.39
CA GLY A 131 10.64 -16.63 29.97
C GLY A 131 10.66 -15.48 28.99
N TYR A 132 9.86 -15.55 27.89
CA TYR A 132 9.74 -14.46 26.92
C TYR A 132 8.72 -13.41 27.35
N SER A 133 9.04 -12.15 27.09
CA SER A 133 8.07 -11.03 27.16
C SER A 133 7.18 -11.07 25.92
N TYR A 134 5.92 -11.46 26.10
CA TYR A 134 4.99 -11.79 25.01
C TYR A 134 3.63 -11.17 25.24
N ARG A 135 3.02 -10.69 24.16
CA ARG A 135 1.62 -10.25 24.08
C ARG A 135 0.98 -10.65 22.77
N LEU A 136 -0.27 -11.12 22.85
CA LEU A 136 -1.15 -11.31 21.71
C LEU A 136 -2.00 -10.04 21.56
N VAL A 137 -2.09 -9.52 20.35
CA VAL A 137 -2.83 -8.29 20.06
C VAL A 137 -3.91 -8.57 19.04
N GLU A 138 -5.16 -8.30 19.44
CA GLU A 138 -6.32 -8.33 18.58
C GLU A 138 -6.58 -6.93 17.99
N PHE A 139 -6.40 -6.79 16.70
CA PHE A 139 -6.63 -5.53 15.97
C PHE A 139 -8.08 -5.41 15.53
N GLY A 140 -9.00 -5.42 16.52
CA GLY A 140 -10.43 -5.41 16.28
C GLY A 140 -10.98 -6.76 15.86
N PHE A 141 -12.22 -6.75 15.36
CA PHE A 141 -12.94 -7.94 14.95
C PHE A 141 -13.04 -7.99 13.42
N ILE A 142 -12.58 -9.07 12.81
CA ILE A 142 -12.75 -9.27 11.37
C ILE A 142 -14.24 -9.38 10.97
N THR A 143 -15.09 -9.76 11.93
CA THR A 143 -16.55 -9.80 11.77
C THR A 143 -17.22 -8.44 11.88
N SER A 144 -16.51 -7.39 12.33
CA SER A 144 -16.97 -6.01 12.36
C SER A 144 -16.58 -5.26 11.09
N PRO A 145 -17.51 -4.84 10.22
CA PRO A 145 -17.18 -4.05 9.03
C PRO A 145 -16.43 -2.75 9.36
N GLU A 146 -16.73 -2.15 10.51
CA GLU A 146 -16.10 -0.90 10.94
C GLU A 146 -14.66 -1.12 11.38
N ASP A 147 -14.36 -2.18 12.15
CA ASP A 147 -12.98 -2.50 12.56
C ASP A 147 -12.13 -2.86 11.33
N VAL A 148 -12.69 -3.64 10.38
CA VAL A 148 -12.02 -3.96 9.11
C VAL A 148 -11.75 -2.70 8.29
N TYR A 149 -12.70 -1.77 8.22
CA TYR A 149 -12.50 -0.50 7.54
C TYR A 149 -11.38 0.32 8.20
N ILE A 150 -11.39 0.46 9.53
CA ILE A 150 -10.34 1.17 10.27
C ILE A 150 -8.99 0.51 10.05
N PHE A 151 -8.91 -0.82 10.21
CA PHE A 151 -7.67 -1.57 10.01
C PHE A 151 -7.08 -1.34 8.62
N ASN A 152 -7.88 -1.54 7.56
CA ASN A 152 -7.40 -1.45 6.18
C ASN A 152 -6.95 -0.04 5.77
N ASN A 153 -7.57 1.00 6.33
CA ASN A 153 -7.24 2.39 6.00
C ASN A 153 -6.14 2.99 6.91
N ASN A 154 -5.67 2.25 7.93
CA ASN A 154 -4.69 2.76 8.89
C ASN A 154 -3.49 1.83 9.09
N ILE A 155 -3.13 0.99 8.13
CA ILE A 155 -2.00 0.04 8.23
C ILE A 155 -0.71 0.74 8.66
N ASP A 156 -0.41 1.90 8.07
CA ASP A 156 0.78 2.68 8.41
C ASP A 156 0.74 3.23 9.83
N ALA A 157 -0.41 3.74 10.26
CA ALA A 157 -0.61 4.25 11.61
C ALA A 157 -0.55 3.11 12.65
N LEU A 158 -1.10 1.93 12.34
CA LEU A 158 -1.01 0.74 13.17
C LEU A 158 0.44 0.29 13.33
N ALA A 159 1.18 0.14 12.24
CA ALA A 159 2.58 -0.27 12.26
C ALA A 159 3.47 0.75 13.00
N THR A 160 3.30 2.04 12.72
CA THR A 160 4.04 3.12 13.38
C THR A 160 3.76 3.17 14.88
N GLY A 161 2.49 3.06 15.28
CA GLY A 161 2.08 3.10 16.68
C GLY A 161 2.59 1.90 17.48
N ILE A 162 2.58 0.69 16.90
CA ILE A 162 3.19 -0.49 17.52
C ILE A 162 4.68 -0.24 17.77
N LEU A 163 5.43 0.22 16.76
CA LEU A 163 6.85 0.54 16.89
C LEU A 163 7.10 1.57 17.99
N ALA A 164 6.28 2.62 18.06
CA ALA A 164 6.38 3.67 19.06
C ALA A 164 6.15 3.15 20.48
N CYS A 165 5.23 2.20 20.69
CA CYS A 165 4.98 1.58 21.99
C CYS A 165 6.25 0.89 22.55
N PHE A 166 7.16 0.43 21.70
CA PHE A 166 8.42 -0.20 22.08
C PHE A 166 9.63 0.75 22.02
N GLY A 167 9.41 2.04 21.80
CA GLY A 167 10.48 3.04 21.71
C GLY A 167 11.26 3.00 20.39
N PHE A 168 10.79 2.27 19.39
CA PHE A 168 11.32 2.31 18.04
C PHE A 168 10.61 3.42 17.27
N ALA A 169 11.26 4.58 17.14
CA ALA A 169 10.76 5.60 16.24
C ALA A 169 10.92 5.07 14.81
N PRO A 170 9.84 4.91 14.03
CA PRO A 170 9.98 4.64 12.61
C PRO A 170 10.78 5.80 11.99
N ALA A 171 11.57 5.51 10.97
CA ALA A 171 12.18 6.56 10.18
C ALA A 171 11.04 7.41 9.58
N LEU A 172 10.78 8.56 10.17
CA LEU A 172 9.80 9.51 9.63
C LEU A 172 10.43 10.15 8.41
N TYR A 173 10.08 9.65 7.26
CA TYR A 173 10.42 10.29 6.01
C TYR A 173 9.44 11.44 5.75
N THR A 174 9.97 12.59 5.42
CA THR A 174 9.12 13.68 4.91
C THR A 174 8.76 13.34 3.47
N ALA A 175 7.48 13.04 3.26
CA ALA A 175 6.95 12.84 1.91
C ALA A 175 7.20 14.09 1.06
N GLY A 176 7.59 13.88 -0.19
CA GLY A 176 7.83 14.98 -1.10
C GLY A 176 8.83 14.66 -2.19
N TRP A 177 8.99 15.61 -3.07
CA TRP A 177 9.95 15.55 -4.16
C TRP A 177 11.37 15.56 -3.63
N LYS A 178 12.19 14.68 -4.17
CA LYS A 178 13.63 14.57 -3.96
C LYS A 178 14.33 14.63 -5.32
N HIS A 179 15.58 15.10 -5.30
CA HIS A 179 16.40 15.21 -6.50
C HIS A 179 17.82 14.72 -6.23
N ASP A 180 18.35 13.92 -7.14
CA ASP A 180 19.77 13.52 -7.12
C ASP A 180 20.37 13.65 -8.54
N SER A 181 21.58 13.14 -8.75
CA SER A 181 22.28 13.24 -10.04
C SER A 181 21.58 12.53 -11.20
N ARG A 182 20.61 11.64 -10.92
CA ARG A 182 19.84 10.89 -11.94
C ARG A 182 18.51 11.56 -12.28
N GLY A 183 17.95 12.39 -11.38
CA GLY A 183 16.69 13.09 -11.62
C GLY A 183 15.81 13.27 -10.40
N TRP A 184 14.56 13.60 -10.65
CA TRP A 184 13.54 13.78 -9.65
C TRP A 184 12.85 12.45 -9.31
N TRP A 185 12.59 12.21 -8.03
CA TRP A 185 11.79 11.10 -7.52
C TRP A 185 10.90 11.55 -6.37
N TYR A 186 9.85 10.82 -6.06
CA TYR A 186 8.93 11.19 -4.97
C TYR A 186 9.04 10.19 -3.84
N GLN A 187 9.38 10.66 -2.65
CA GLN A 187 9.42 9.87 -1.43
C GLN A 187 8.06 9.92 -0.74
N ASN A 188 7.48 8.76 -0.44
CA ASN A 188 6.31 8.65 0.41
C ASN A 188 6.70 8.83 1.89
N SER A 189 5.72 9.10 2.77
CA SER A 189 5.94 9.27 4.21
C SER A 189 6.51 8.03 4.89
N ASP A 190 6.38 6.88 4.27
CA ASP A 190 6.92 5.59 4.71
C ASP A 190 8.31 5.27 4.16
N GLY A 191 8.91 6.19 3.44
CA GLY A 191 10.21 6.03 2.80
C GLY A 191 10.17 5.29 1.47
N SER A 192 9.06 4.69 1.09
CA SER A 192 8.87 4.06 -0.22
C SER A 192 8.81 5.12 -1.34
N PHE A 193 8.87 4.67 -2.58
CA PHE A 193 8.72 5.52 -3.76
C PHE A 193 8.10 4.73 -4.92
N PRO A 194 7.32 5.40 -5.81
CA PRO A 194 6.67 4.73 -6.92
C PRO A 194 7.69 4.22 -7.95
N LYS A 195 7.43 3.05 -8.55
CA LYS A 195 8.20 2.47 -9.65
C LYS A 195 7.26 1.89 -10.69
N ASN A 196 7.57 2.09 -11.97
CA ASN A 196 6.73 1.67 -13.09
C ASN A 196 5.26 2.02 -12.86
N ASN A 197 5.00 3.21 -12.32
CA ASN A 197 3.66 3.56 -11.86
C ASN A 197 3.35 5.03 -12.04
N TRP A 198 2.06 5.29 -12.19
CA TRP A 198 1.49 6.62 -12.22
C TRP A 198 1.22 7.13 -10.81
N LEU A 199 1.45 8.43 -10.59
CA LEU A 199 1.07 9.11 -9.36
C LEU A 199 0.50 10.48 -9.68
N LYS A 200 -0.64 10.81 -9.07
CA LYS A 200 -1.23 12.14 -9.16
C LYS A 200 -0.83 12.96 -7.95
N LEU A 201 -0.12 14.06 -8.17
CA LEU A 201 0.34 14.96 -7.12
C LEU A 201 -0.09 16.40 -7.46
N TYR A 202 -0.72 17.07 -6.52
CA TYR A 202 -1.13 18.47 -6.61
C TYR A 202 -1.98 18.82 -7.84
N GLY A 203 -2.71 17.83 -8.38
CA GLY A 203 -3.55 17.99 -9.56
C GLY A 203 -2.96 17.45 -10.86
N ASP A 204 -1.65 17.30 -10.96
CA ASP A 204 -0.91 16.83 -12.14
C ASP A 204 -0.60 15.34 -12.04
N TRP A 205 -0.49 14.68 -13.21
CA TRP A 205 -0.07 13.29 -13.33
C TRP A 205 1.43 13.20 -13.65
N TYR A 206 2.09 12.24 -12.99
CA TYR A 206 3.49 11.88 -13.16
C TYR A 206 3.61 10.39 -13.41
N TYR A 207 4.61 9.98 -14.17
CA TYR A 207 4.97 8.58 -14.31
C TYR A 207 6.40 8.37 -13.82
N PHE A 208 6.61 7.33 -13.04
CA PHE A 208 7.92 6.96 -12.49
C PHE A 208 8.41 5.70 -13.19
N ASP A 209 9.65 5.71 -13.62
CA ASP A 209 10.27 4.58 -14.31
C ASP A 209 10.56 3.39 -13.39
N GLU A 210 11.19 2.36 -13.89
CA GLU A 210 11.59 1.15 -13.16
C GLU A 210 12.54 1.42 -11.98
N ASN A 211 13.29 2.51 -12.05
CA ASN A 211 14.20 2.94 -10.99
C ASN A 211 13.54 3.90 -10.00
N GLY A 212 12.32 4.35 -10.28
CA GLY A 212 11.55 5.27 -9.45
C GLY A 212 11.81 6.75 -9.74
N TYR A 213 12.39 7.09 -10.89
CA TYR A 213 12.58 8.47 -11.31
C TYR A 213 11.40 8.95 -12.16
N ALA A 214 10.96 10.17 -11.88
CA ALA A 214 9.92 10.81 -12.67
C ALA A 214 10.43 11.08 -14.09
N VAL A 215 9.67 10.63 -15.08
CA VAL A 215 10.06 10.74 -16.49
C VAL A 215 9.81 12.14 -17.04
N THR A 216 10.64 12.53 -17.99
CA THR A 216 10.50 13.74 -18.81
C THR A 216 10.52 13.36 -20.28
N ASN A 217 10.05 14.27 -21.15
CA ASN A 217 9.99 14.06 -22.58
C ASN A 217 9.05 12.89 -22.99
N TRP A 218 9.33 12.29 -24.14
CA TRP A 218 8.54 11.21 -24.71
C TRP A 218 8.74 9.90 -23.95
N LYS A 219 7.62 9.25 -23.60
CA LYS A 219 7.63 7.91 -22.99
C LYS A 219 6.51 7.07 -23.55
N GLN A 220 6.83 5.84 -23.95
CA GLN A 220 5.83 4.85 -24.30
C GLN A 220 5.50 4.03 -23.05
N ILE A 221 4.22 3.98 -22.69
CA ILE A 221 3.73 3.35 -21.46
C ILE A 221 2.58 2.42 -21.82
N GLU A 222 2.51 1.26 -21.16
CA GLU A 222 1.36 0.38 -21.30
C GLU A 222 0.13 1.01 -20.63
N TYR A 223 -0.91 1.24 -21.42
CA TYR A 223 -2.14 1.87 -20.98
C TYR A 223 -3.34 1.17 -21.62
N ARG A 224 -4.24 0.63 -20.81
CA ARG A 224 -5.44 -0.12 -21.26
C ARG A 224 -5.13 -1.26 -22.24
N GLY A 225 -4.00 -1.96 -22.01
CA GLY A 225 -3.59 -3.09 -22.85
C GLY A 225 -2.87 -2.74 -24.15
N ASN A 226 -2.58 -1.46 -24.38
CA ASN A 226 -1.81 -0.99 -25.53
C ASN A 226 -0.58 -0.18 -25.06
N LYS A 227 0.45 -0.14 -25.90
CA LYS A 227 1.59 0.75 -25.71
C LYS A 227 1.28 2.10 -26.33
N GLU A 228 1.01 3.11 -25.48
CA GLU A 228 0.63 4.45 -25.88
C GLU A 228 1.76 5.45 -25.63
N TRP A 229 1.83 6.51 -26.45
CA TRP A 229 2.79 7.57 -26.27
C TRP A 229 2.24 8.69 -25.40
N PHE A 230 3.05 9.09 -24.44
CA PHE A 230 2.84 10.23 -23.54
C PHE A 230 4.02 11.20 -23.67
N TYR A 231 3.77 12.43 -23.28
CA TYR A 231 4.84 13.42 -23.14
C TYR A 231 4.78 14.06 -21.74
N PHE A 232 5.94 14.22 -21.16
CA PHE A 232 6.10 14.86 -19.87
C PHE A 232 6.97 16.11 -20.04
N ASN A 233 6.53 17.23 -19.46
CA ASN A 233 7.26 18.48 -19.53
C ASN A 233 8.56 18.43 -18.68
N ALA A 234 9.32 19.54 -18.67
CA ALA A 234 10.56 19.63 -17.89
C ALA A 234 10.35 19.52 -16.37
N SER A 235 9.13 19.75 -15.90
CA SER A 235 8.72 19.55 -14.50
C SER A 235 8.16 18.14 -14.24
N CYS A 236 8.38 17.18 -15.16
CA CYS A 236 7.91 15.80 -15.11
C CYS A 236 6.38 15.64 -15.16
N GLN A 237 5.62 16.71 -15.43
CA GLN A 237 4.17 16.67 -15.50
C GLN A 237 3.71 16.13 -16.85
N MET A 238 2.74 15.21 -16.84
CA MET A 238 2.07 14.72 -18.04
C MET A 238 1.32 15.87 -18.73
N VAL A 239 1.54 16.04 -20.02
CA VAL A 239 0.84 17.08 -20.79
C VAL A 239 -0.45 16.54 -21.40
N THR A 240 -1.42 17.44 -21.63
CA THR A 240 -2.65 17.20 -22.37
C THR A 240 -2.88 18.36 -23.35
N GLY A 241 -3.81 18.19 -24.28
CA GLY A 241 -4.15 19.21 -25.27
C GLY A 241 -3.05 19.43 -26.32
N TRP A 242 -3.07 20.61 -26.91
CA TRP A 242 -2.14 20.99 -27.96
C TRP A 242 -0.73 21.28 -27.42
N GLN A 243 0.28 20.68 -28.05
CA GLN A 243 1.68 20.87 -27.71
C GLN A 243 2.51 21.11 -28.97
N PHE A 244 3.39 22.11 -28.95
CA PHE A 244 4.35 22.37 -30.01
C PHE A 244 5.73 21.87 -29.58
N LEU A 245 6.16 20.72 -30.11
CA LEU A 245 7.37 20.04 -29.72
C LEU A 245 8.29 19.80 -30.89
N ALA A 246 9.54 20.20 -30.80
CA ALA A 246 10.57 20.02 -31.84
C ALA A 246 10.11 20.44 -33.26
N GLY A 247 9.39 21.56 -33.38
CA GLY A 247 8.94 22.10 -34.63
C GLY A 247 7.63 21.54 -35.20
N HIS A 248 6.94 20.66 -34.45
CA HIS A 248 5.69 20.05 -34.88
C HIS A 248 4.60 20.20 -33.82
N TRP A 249 3.33 20.30 -34.24
CA TRP A 249 2.17 20.27 -33.40
C TRP A 249 1.73 18.83 -33.13
N TYR A 250 1.41 18.55 -31.88
CA TYR A 250 0.83 17.30 -31.36
C TYR A 250 -0.42 17.61 -30.56
N TYR A 251 -1.27 16.63 -30.44
CA TYR A 251 -2.39 16.70 -29.50
C TYR A 251 -2.39 15.49 -28.59
N PHE A 252 -2.54 15.72 -27.30
CA PHE A 252 -2.71 14.69 -26.30
C PHE A 252 -4.13 14.76 -25.75
N ASP A 253 -4.83 13.64 -25.72
CA ASP A 253 -6.19 13.62 -25.21
C ASP A 253 -6.24 13.89 -23.69
N VAL A 254 -7.46 13.88 -23.12
CA VAL A 254 -7.66 14.14 -21.67
C VAL A 254 -7.01 13.11 -20.76
N THR A 255 -6.62 11.96 -21.31
CA THR A 255 -5.89 10.91 -20.59
C THR A 255 -4.37 11.02 -20.76
N GLY A 256 -3.90 11.99 -21.56
CA GLY A 256 -2.49 12.21 -21.88
C GLY A 256 -1.98 11.36 -23.04
N VAL A 257 -2.82 10.56 -23.68
CA VAL A 257 -2.42 9.73 -24.81
C VAL A 257 -2.26 10.59 -26.07
N MET A 258 -1.12 10.45 -26.76
CA MET A 258 -0.87 11.10 -28.03
C MET A 258 -1.83 10.60 -29.10
N VAL A 259 -2.49 11.49 -29.81
CA VAL A 259 -3.43 11.11 -30.88
C VAL A 259 -2.72 10.93 -32.22
N THR A 260 -3.24 10.01 -33.03
CA THR A 260 -2.88 9.78 -34.43
C THR A 260 -4.13 9.67 -35.31
N GLY A 261 -3.98 9.76 -36.62
CA GLY A 261 -5.09 9.69 -37.56
C GLY A 261 -6.00 10.92 -37.50
N ILE A 262 -7.28 10.76 -37.84
CA ILE A 262 -8.26 11.86 -37.81
C ILE A 262 -8.85 11.96 -36.40
N ARG A 263 -8.89 13.20 -35.88
CA ARG A 263 -9.50 13.51 -34.58
C ARG A 263 -10.33 14.78 -34.65
N SER A 264 -11.57 14.67 -34.18
CA SER A 264 -12.41 15.83 -33.97
C SER A 264 -12.03 16.46 -32.62
N ILE A 265 -11.55 17.68 -32.65
CA ILE A 265 -11.05 18.39 -31.45
C ILE A 265 -11.82 19.70 -31.32
N GLU A 266 -12.34 19.97 -30.15
CA GLU A 266 -12.94 21.25 -29.81
C GLU A 266 -11.84 22.25 -29.44
N TRP A 267 -11.84 23.40 -30.14
CA TRP A 267 -10.94 24.50 -29.88
C TRP A 267 -11.69 25.83 -30.06
N ALA A 268 -11.62 26.66 -29.06
CA ALA A 268 -12.31 27.99 -29.06
C ALA A 268 -13.81 27.89 -29.38
N GLY A 269 -14.52 26.89 -28.85
CA GLY A 269 -15.93 26.67 -29.04
C GLY A 269 -16.33 26.12 -30.42
N GLN A 270 -15.35 25.67 -31.22
CA GLN A 270 -15.59 25.05 -32.51
C GLN A 270 -14.96 23.67 -32.57
N VAL A 271 -15.73 22.67 -33.00
CA VAL A 271 -15.23 21.33 -33.28
C VAL A 271 -14.71 21.27 -34.72
N ARG A 272 -13.48 20.85 -34.90
CA ARG A 272 -12.85 20.67 -36.19
C ARG A 272 -12.11 19.34 -36.28
N ASP A 273 -12.05 18.76 -37.45
CA ASP A 273 -11.26 17.56 -37.72
C ASP A 273 -9.83 17.92 -38.05
N TYR A 274 -8.91 17.29 -37.35
CA TYR A 274 -7.48 17.42 -37.53
C TYR A 274 -6.89 16.07 -37.94
N LEU A 275 -5.89 16.11 -38.81
CA LEU A 275 -5.17 14.93 -39.28
C LEU A 275 -3.79 14.88 -38.66
N PHE A 276 -3.48 13.79 -37.96
CA PHE A 276 -2.15 13.52 -37.43
C PHE A 276 -1.54 12.31 -38.12
N ASN A 277 -0.25 12.36 -38.41
CA ASN A 277 0.47 11.23 -39.01
C ASN A 277 0.74 10.13 -37.95
N ASP A 278 1.36 9.02 -38.35
CA ASP A 278 1.65 7.89 -37.44
C ASP A 278 2.64 8.24 -36.32
N LYS A 279 3.34 9.38 -36.45
CA LYS A 279 4.22 9.93 -35.41
C LYS A 279 3.49 10.93 -34.51
N GLY A 280 2.17 11.11 -34.67
CA GLY A 280 1.36 12.07 -33.93
C GLY A 280 1.53 13.52 -34.33
N GLN A 281 2.27 13.82 -35.42
CA GLN A 281 2.49 15.17 -35.91
C GLN A 281 1.29 15.66 -36.73
N LEU A 282 0.81 16.86 -36.45
CA LEU A 282 -0.25 17.50 -37.23
C LEU A 282 0.19 17.67 -38.67
N VAL A 283 -0.60 17.17 -39.60
CA VAL A 283 -0.39 17.37 -41.07
C VAL A 283 -0.90 18.75 -41.46
N GLN A 284 0.02 19.63 -41.84
CA GLN A 284 -0.29 20.99 -42.31
C GLN A 284 0.06 21.12 -43.78
N ASN A 285 -0.86 21.68 -44.56
CA ASN A 285 -0.68 21.94 -46.01
C ASN A 285 -0.23 20.71 -46.83
N GLY A 286 -0.69 19.52 -46.43
CA GLY A 286 -0.31 18.24 -47.05
C GLY A 286 -1.47 17.25 -47.07
N SER A 287 -1.19 16.05 -47.58
CA SER A 287 -2.10 14.91 -47.58
C SER A 287 -1.40 13.67 -47.01
N MET A 288 -2.17 12.75 -46.46
CA MET A 288 -1.70 11.46 -46.01
C MET A 288 -2.65 10.37 -46.53
N ASN A 289 -2.10 9.24 -46.98
CA ASN A 289 -2.91 8.07 -47.30
C ASN A 289 -3.32 7.37 -46.00
N LEU A 290 -4.61 7.31 -45.74
CA LEU A 290 -5.20 6.61 -44.63
C LEU A 290 -5.98 5.40 -45.14
N THR A 291 -5.72 4.22 -44.54
CA THR A 291 -6.63 3.09 -44.68
C THR A 291 -7.68 3.21 -43.61
N VAL A 292 -8.92 3.44 -44.02
CA VAL A 292 -10.04 3.60 -43.10
C VAL A 292 -10.92 2.35 -43.20
N TYR A 293 -11.20 1.75 -42.07
CA TYR A 293 -12.11 0.61 -41.98
C TYR A 293 -13.46 1.08 -41.47
N ALA A 294 -14.54 0.61 -42.07
CA ALA A 294 -15.88 0.86 -41.60
C ALA A 294 -16.44 -0.35 -40.87
N ASN A 295 -17.26 -0.10 -39.85
CA ASN A 295 -18.12 -1.10 -39.24
C ASN A 295 -19.29 -1.43 -40.22
N PRO A 296 -20.04 -2.55 -39.96
CA PRO A 296 -21.20 -2.89 -40.80
C PRO A 296 -22.30 -1.82 -40.86
N ASP A 297 -22.37 -0.94 -39.85
CA ASP A 297 -23.29 0.20 -39.79
C ASP A 297 -22.79 1.46 -40.53
N GLY A 298 -21.62 1.37 -41.19
CA GLY A 298 -21.01 2.48 -41.90
C GLY A 298 -20.20 3.45 -41.04
N THR A 299 -20.13 3.24 -39.74
CA THR A 299 -19.26 4.07 -38.88
C THR A 299 -17.81 3.67 -39.02
N LEU A 300 -16.90 4.64 -38.87
CA LEU A 300 -15.46 4.39 -38.97
C LEU A 300 -14.96 3.63 -37.72
N ARG A 301 -14.14 2.61 -37.96
CA ARG A 301 -13.38 1.98 -36.85
C ARG A 301 -12.30 2.97 -36.43
N LYS A 302 -12.37 3.32 -35.15
CA LYS A 302 -11.34 4.14 -34.49
C LYS A 302 -10.19 3.26 -34.01
#